data_e4fe0b90d0db5432da6772c692a18b8d
#
_entry.id   e4fe0b90d0db5432da6772c692a18b8d
#
_cell.length_a   1.000
_cell.length_b   1.000
_cell.length_c   1.000
_cell.angle_alpha   90.00
_cell.angle_beta   90.00
_cell.angle_gamma   90.00
#
_symmetry.space_group_name_H-M   'P 1'
#
loop_
_entity.id
_entity.type
_entity.pdbx_description
1 polymer ?
#
loop_
_entity_poly.entity_id
_entity_poly.type
_entity_poly.pdbx_seq_one_letter_code
_entity_poly.pdbx_strand_id
1 'polypeptide(L)'
;MYARGMTGKIEGLIYRNWGTIGTIPSDAQLVGAGLDFGFTNDPSAMVMVYRYNGELIIDEVMYHKGLTNQDISLFFTQSGIDRSVTIVADSAEPKSIEELRRMGWRVEGANKGKDSILNGIDILKRFRLNVTNRSINLLKELSAYKWKEKVS
;
A
#
# COMPACT_ATOMS: atom_id res chain seq x y z
N MET A 1 7.76 -6.70 24.29
CA MET A 1 7.58 -6.26 24.21
C MET A 1 7.49 -5.54 24.58
N TYR A 2 7.57 -5.47 24.51
CA TYR A 2 7.41 -4.67 24.83
C TYR A 2 6.85 -4.39 25.13
N ALA A 3 7.26 -4.49 25.56
CA ALA A 3 6.52 -4.20 25.98
C ALA A 3 5.55 -3.96 25.34
N ARG A 4 5.17 -4.13 25.12
CA ARG A 4 4.28 -4.01 24.48
C ARG A 4 3.13 -3.96 25.11
N GLY A 5 2.91 -3.89 26.16
CA GLY A 5 1.83 -3.95 26.84
C GLY A 5 0.93 -2.86 26.65
N MET A 6 0.90 -1.81 27.37
CA MET A 6 -0.03 -0.90 27.28
C MET A 6 0.11 -0.02 26.18
N THR A 7 1.22 0.34 25.83
CA THR A 7 1.29 1.11 24.66
C THR A 7 0.89 0.22 23.52
N GLY A 8 1.09 -1.03 23.66
CA GLY A 8 0.67 -1.97 22.67
C GLY A 8 -0.78 -1.89 22.34
N LYS A 9 -1.58 -1.44 23.32
CA LYS A 9 -2.93 -1.31 23.10
C LYS A 9 -3.21 -0.27 22.06
N ILE A 10 -2.57 0.87 22.10
CA ILE A 10 -2.78 1.91 21.13
C ILE A 10 -2.29 1.48 19.77
N GLU A 11 -1.13 0.85 19.72
CA GLU A 11 -0.62 0.36 18.47
C GLU A 11 -1.61 -0.58 17.83
N GLY A 12 -2.17 -1.43 18.61
CA GLY A 12 -3.10 -2.41 18.12
C GLY A 12 -4.34 -1.81 17.56
N LEU A 13 -4.72 -0.64 17.99
CA LEU A 13 -5.88 -0.01 17.45
C LEU A 13 -5.71 0.29 15.99
N ILE A 14 -4.50 0.50 15.53
CA ILE A 14 -4.28 0.81 14.14
C ILE A 14 -3.96 -0.42 13.31
N TYR A 15 -2.98 -1.20 13.73
CA TYR A 15 -2.52 -2.31 12.90
C TYR A 15 -2.51 -3.64 13.61
N ARG A 16 -3.36 -3.79 14.63
CA ARG A 16 -3.35 -4.98 15.44
C ARG A 16 -3.68 -6.25 14.69
N ASN A 17 -4.55 -6.15 13.71
CA ASN A 17 -5.06 -7.31 13.04
C ASN A 17 -4.31 -7.59 11.74
N TRP A 18 -3.01 -7.84 11.86
CA TRP A 18 -2.23 -8.18 10.68
C TRP A 18 -1.19 -9.24 11.00
N GLY A 19 -0.79 -9.94 9.99
CA GLY A 19 0.26 -10.95 10.10
C GLY A 19 0.94 -11.09 8.76
N THR A 20 1.77 -12.12 8.61
CA THR A 20 2.51 -12.32 7.37
C THR A 20 2.03 -13.57 6.67
N ILE A 21 2.28 -13.64 5.37
CA ILE A 21 1.92 -14.79 4.57
C ILE A 21 3.04 -15.05 3.56
N GLY A 22 3.33 -16.31 3.29
CA GLY A 22 4.43 -16.66 2.42
C GLY A 22 4.13 -16.53 0.95
N THR A 23 2.95 -16.94 0.54
CA THR A 23 2.58 -16.88 -0.87
C THR A 23 1.15 -16.39 -1.00
N ILE A 24 0.82 -15.84 -2.16
CA ILE A 24 -0.53 -15.41 -2.44
C ILE A 24 -1.28 -16.60 -3.02
N PRO A 25 -2.40 -17.01 -2.40
CA PRO A 25 -3.15 -18.14 -2.93
C PRO A 25 -3.63 -17.86 -4.36
N SER A 26 -3.69 -18.89 -5.16
CA SER A 26 -4.04 -18.73 -6.56
C SER A 26 -5.48 -18.25 -6.75
N ASP A 27 -6.34 -18.50 -5.78
CA ASP A 27 -7.73 -18.04 -5.88
C ASP A 27 -7.98 -16.71 -5.16
N ALA A 28 -6.93 -16.03 -4.73
CA ALA A 28 -7.08 -14.69 -4.19
C ALA A 28 -7.51 -13.75 -5.32
N GLN A 29 -8.39 -12.83 -5.02
CA GLN A 29 -8.91 -11.91 -6.02
C GLN A 29 -8.29 -10.54 -5.87
N LEU A 30 -7.73 -10.02 -6.96
CA LEU A 30 -7.13 -8.69 -6.94
C LEU A 30 -8.22 -7.64 -6.81
N VAL A 31 -8.11 -6.81 -5.78
CA VAL A 31 -9.09 -5.76 -5.53
C VAL A 31 -8.63 -4.45 -6.13
N GLY A 32 -7.35 -4.17 -6.06
CA GLY A 32 -6.81 -2.92 -6.58
C GLY A 32 -5.36 -2.75 -6.15
N ALA A 33 -4.86 -1.55 -6.33
CA ALA A 33 -3.47 -1.25 -6.00
C ALA A 33 -3.38 0.13 -5.37
N GLY A 34 -2.34 0.34 -4.58
CA GLY A 34 -2.05 1.63 -3.99
C GLY A 34 -0.70 2.10 -4.49
N LEU A 35 -0.60 3.36 -4.86
CA LEU A 35 0.62 3.93 -5.38
C LEU A 35 0.98 5.19 -4.60
N ASP A 36 2.20 5.24 -4.10
CA ASP A 36 2.70 6.40 -3.40
C ASP A 36 3.86 6.94 -4.22
N PHE A 37 3.69 8.16 -4.73
CA PHE A 37 4.72 8.77 -5.56
C PHE A 37 5.84 9.30 -4.67
N GLY A 38 7.06 8.90 -4.99
CA GLY A 38 8.23 9.53 -4.42
C GLY A 38 8.94 10.24 -5.54
N PHE A 39 9.75 11.20 -5.22
CA PHE A 39 10.47 11.87 -6.26
C PHE A 39 11.95 11.73 -6.02
N THR A 40 12.68 12.80 -6.02
CA THR A 40 14.13 12.74 -6.03
C THR A 40 14.71 11.95 -4.86
N ASN A 41 14.25 12.25 -3.67
CA ASN A 41 14.86 11.66 -2.49
C ASN A 41 14.03 10.56 -1.83
N ASP A 42 12.80 10.44 -2.25
CA ASP A 42 11.90 9.48 -1.65
C ASP A 42 11.55 8.38 -2.63
N PRO A 43 11.39 7.16 -2.17
CA PRO A 43 11.01 6.09 -3.08
C PRO A 43 9.54 6.17 -3.47
N SER A 44 9.27 5.76 -4.70
CA SER A 44 7.90 5.49 -5.09
C SER A 44 7.61 4.06 -4.67
N ALA A 45 6.41 3.82 -4.19
CA ALA A 45 6.03 2.50 -3.68
C ALA A 45 4.67 2.10 -4.20
N MET A 46 4.50 0.81 -4.42
CA MET A 46 3.22 0.30 -4.87
C MET A 46 2.91 -1.00 -4.17
N VAL A 47 1.67 -1.16 -3.76
CA VAL A 47 1.18 -2.40 -3.17
C VAL A 47 0.00 -2.89 -3.96
N MET A 48 -0.13 -4.21 -4.06
CA MET A 48 -1.31 -4.85 -4.63
C MET A 48 -2.15 -5.35 -3.47
N VAL A 49 -3.45 -5.26 -3.60
CA VAL A 49 -4.38 -5.66 -2.55
C VAL A 49 -5.28 -6.75 -3.09
N TYR A 50 -5.32 -7.88 -2.40
CA TYR A 50 -6.13 -9.02 -2.79
C TYR A 50 -7.12 -9.36 -1.69
N ARG A 51 -8.19 -10.00 -2.07
CA ARG A 51 -9.18 -10.49 -1.14
C ARG A 51 -9.17 -12.01 -1.13
N TYR A 52 -9.15 -12.59 0.06
CA TYR A 52 -9.11 -14.03 0.18
C TYR A 52 -9.71 -14.44 1.52
N ASN A 53 -10.74 -15.27 1.47
CA ASN A 53 -11.41 -15.79 2.68
C ASN A 53 -11.87 -14.69 3.64
N GLY A 54 -12.37 -13.59 3.11
CA GLY A 54 -12.85 -12.49 3.95
C GLY A 54 -11.74 -11.66 4.56
N GLU A 55 -10.50 -11.94 4.19
CA GLU A 55 -9.34 -11.18 4.66
C GLU A 55 -8.67 -10.52 3.48
N LEU A 56 -7.71 -9.66 3.74
CA LEU A 56 -6.98 -8.98 2.68
C LEU A 56 -5.52 -9.42 2.69
N ILE A 57 -4.95 -9.49 1.51
CA ILE A 57 -3.53 -9.78 1.35
C ILE A 57 -2.92 -8.55 0.70
N ILE A 58 -1.85 -8.04 1.28
CA ILE A 58 -1.15 -6.87 0.78
C ILE A 58 0.23 -7.30 0.33
N ASP A 59 0.57 -6.93 -0.89
CA ASP A 59 1.85 -7.33 -1.48
C ASP A 59 2.56 -6.11 -2.03
N GLU A 60 3.71 -5.79 -1.48
CA GLU A 60 4.53 -4.69 -1.96
C GLU A 60 5.25 -5.15 -3.21
N VAL A 61 4.99 -4.50 -4.32
CA VAL A 61 5.56 -4.90 -5.60
C VAL A 61 6.56 -3.91 -6.18
N MET A 62 6.62 -2.72 -5.63
CA MET A 62 7.54 -1.71 -6.12
C MET A 62 7.99 -0.83 -4.98
N TYR A 63 9.29 -0.52 -4.93
CA TYR A 63 9.81 0.40 -3.93
C TYR A 63 11.16 0.87 -4.45
N HIS A 64 11.21 2.05 -5.05
CA HIS A 64 12.41 2.49 -5.73
C HIS A 64 12.45 4.01 -5.83
N LYS A 65 13.63 4.58 -5.61
CA LYS A 65 13.83 6.01 -5.74
C LYS A 65 14.07 6.40 -7.18
N GLY A 66 13.76 7.64 -7.50
CA GLY A 66 14.15 8.21 -8.79
C GLY A 66 13.33 7.74 -9.96
N LEU A 67 12.14 7.21 -9.75
CA LEU A 67 11.32 6.76 -10.86
C LEU A 67 10.55 7.92 -11.47
N THR A 68 10.57 8.00 -12.79
CA THR A 68 9.68 8.91 -13.51
C THR A 68 8.34 8.22 -13.68
N ASN A 69 7.35 8.96 -14.12
CA ASN A 69 6.04 8.34 -14.38
C ASN A 69 6.12 7.36 -15.54
N GLN A 70 7.03 7.59 -16.47
CA GLN A 70 7.25 6.64 -17.55
C GLN A 70 7.83 5.34 -17.00
N ASP A 71 8.75 5.44 -16.04
CA ASP A 71 9.32 4.27 -15.42
C ASP A 71 8.25 3.49 -14.67
N ILE A 72 7.36 4.19 -14.00
CA ILE A 72 6.26 3.57 -13.28
C ILE A 72 5.34 2.84 -14.25
N SER A 73 5.00 3.50 -15.36
CA SER A 73 4.15 2.88 -16.37
C SER A 73 4.81 1.63 -16.94
N LEU A 74 6.10 1.70 -17.17
CA LEU A 74 6.81 0.54 -17.70
C LEU A 74 6.79 -0.60 -16.71
N PHE A 75 6.95 -0.28 -15.42
CA PHE A 75 6.86 -1.30 -14.40
C PHE A 75 5.48 -1.98 -14.40
N PHE A 76 4.42 -1.19 -14.54
CA PHE A 76 3.07 -1.77 -14.61
C PHE A 76 2.97 -2.75 -15.77
N THR A 77 3.49 -2.35 -16.92
CA THR A 77 3.45 -3.19 -18.11
C THR A 77 4.25 -4.47 -17.90
N GLN A 78 5.45 -4.33 -17.38
CA GLN A 78 6.31 -5.49 -17.20
C GLN A 78 5.78 -6.45 -16.13
N SER A 79 5.05 -5.92 -15.18
CA SER A 79 4.46 -6.74 -14.12
C SER A 79 3.15 -7.38 -14.54
N GLY A 80 2.68 -7.07 -15.73
CA GLY A 80 1.44 -7.68 -16.23
C GLY A 80 0.19 -7.14 -15.57
N ILE A 81 0.23 -5.90 -15.08
CA ILE A 81 -0.95 -5.31 -14.45
C ILE A 81 -1.97 -4.99 -15.52
N ASP A 82 -3.20 -5.48 -15.33
CA ASP A 82 -4.26 -5.25 -16.27
C ASP A 82 -4.72 -3.80 -16.20
N ARG A 83 -5.01 -3.22 -17.35
CA ARG A 83 -5.43 -1.83 -17.42
C ARG A 83 -6.74 -1.54 -16.71
N SER A 84 -7.51 -2.57 -16.42
CA SER A 84 -8.77 -2.41 -15.70
C SER A 84 -8.58 -2.31 -14.19
N VAL A 85 -7.39 -2.59 -13.70
CA VAL A 85 -7.13 -2.54 -12.26
C VAL A 85 -7.12 -1.07 -11.80
N THR A 86 -7.88 -0.77 -10.77
CA THR A 86 -7.90 0.57 -10.22
C THR A 86 -6.67 0.78 -9.33
N ILE A 87 -5.92 1.83 -9.62
CA ILE A 87 -4.74 2.19 -8.87
C ILE A 87 -5.06 3.49 -8.14
N VAL A 88 -5.01 3.45 -6.81
CA VAL A 88 -5.32 4.62 -6.01
C VAL A 88 -4.03 5.30 -5.60
N ALA A 89 -3.90 6.58 -5.88
CA ALA A 89 -2.69 7.33 -5.59
C ALA A 89 -3.02 8.58 -4.79
N ASP A 90 -1.99 9.17 -4.19
CA ASP A 90 -2.17 10.37 -3.39
C ASP A 90 -2.67 11.52 -4.27
N SER A 91 -3.80 12.08 -3.94
CA SER A 91 -4.40 13.15 -4.74
C SER A 91 -3.58 14.42 -4.70
N ALA A 92 -2.57 14.51 -3.86
CA ALA A 92 -1.68 15.67 -3.85
C ALA A 92 -0.77 15.71 -5.08
N GLU A 93 -0.80 14.67 -5.92
CA GLU A 93 0.04 14.62 -7.13
C GLU A 93 -0.82 14.57 -8.38
N PRO A 94 -1.64 15.58 -8.64
CA PRO A 94 -2.57 15.50 -9.76
C PRO A 94 -1.91 15.42 -11.13
N LYS A 95 -0.75 16.02 -11.28
CA LYS A 95 -0.07 15.96 -12.58
C LYS A 95 0.41 14.56 -12.89
N SER A 96 0.93 13.86 -11.89
CA SER A 96 1.40 12.49 -12.08
C SER A 96 0.25 11.56 -12.35
N ILE A 97 -0.86 11.76 -11.64
CA ILE A 97 -2.07 10.97 -11.87
C ILE A 97 -2.54 11.14 -13.30
N GLU A 98 -2.60 12.39 -13.76
CA GLU A 98 -3.07 12.67 -15.10
C GLU A 98 -2.15 12.08 -16.16
N GLU A 99 -0.85 12.15 -15.92
CA GLU A 99 0.10 11.60 -16.86
C GLU A 99 -0.07 10.09 -17.01
N LEU A 100 -0.23 9.39 -15.89
CA LEU A 100 -0.45 7.95 -15.94
C LEU A 100 -1.78 7.61 -16.59
N ARG A 101 -2.80 8.42 -16.37
CA ARG A 101 -4.08 8.21 -17.05
C ARG A 101 -3.94 8.31 -18.55
N ARG A 102 -3.15 9.27 -19.02
CA ARG A 102 -2.93 9.46 -20.45
C ARG A 102 -2.17 8.29 -21.06
N MET A 103 -1.42 7.58 -20.24
CA MET A 103 -0.74 6.38 -20.69
C MET A 103 -1.65 5.16 -20.66
N GLY A 104 -2.91 5.34 -20.30
CA GLY A 104 -3.90 4.27 -20.34
C GLY A 104 -4.16 3.57 -19.03
N TRP A 105 -3.60 4.06 -17.93
CA TRP A 105 -3.79 3.42 -16.62
C TRP A 105 -4.98 4.02 -15.90
N ARG A 106 -5.64 3.20 -15.10
CA ARG A 106 -6.82 3.64 -14.35
C ARG A 106 -6.37 4.10 -12.97
N VAL A 107 -5.88 5.31 -12.88
CA VAL A 107 -5.37 5.88 -11.64
C VAL A 107 -6.37 6.88 -11.11
N GLU A 108 -6.69 6.75 -9.83
CA GLU A 108 -7.62 7.66 -9.18
C GLU A 108 -6.94 8.27 -7.97
N GLY A 109 -7.23 9.54 -7.69
CA GLY A 109 -6.68 10.18 -6.51
C GLY A 109 -7.44 9.75 -5.28
N ALA A 110 -6.72 9.45 -4.23
CA ALA A 110 -7.35 9.15 -2.96
C ALA A 110 -7.80 10.46 -2.37
N ASN A 111 -8.99 10.44 -1.78
CA ASN A 111 -9.47 11.58 -1.24
C ASN A 111 -8.87 11.94 -0.07
N LYS A 112 -8.43 12.63 0.30
CA LYS A 112 -8.05 13.02 1.21
C LYS A 112 -7.42 13.46 1.93
N GLY A 113 -7.22 13.93 1.89
CA GLY A 113 -6.76 14.59 2.72
C GLY A 113 -5.49 14.31 3.16
N LYS A 114 -5.13 14.59 4.28
CA LYS A 114 -3.89 14.46 4.69
C LYS A 114 -3.41 13.14 4.69
N ASP A 115 -4.14 12.27 4.72
CA ASP A 115 -3.67 10.98 4.85
C ASP A 115 -4.40 10.11 4.00
N SER A 116 -4.36 10.31 2.72
CA SER A 116 -5.15 9.56 1.80
C SER A 116 -4.93 8.07 1.93
N ILE A 117 -3.70 7.66 2.15
CA ILE A 117 -3.43 6.24 2.33
C ILE A 117 -4.04 5.76 3.62
N LEU A 118 -3.95 6.58 4.67
CA LEU A 118 -4.52 6.20 5.94
C LEU A 118 -6.03 6.15 5.91
N ASN A 119 -6.66 6.96 5.08
CA ASN A 119 -8.11 6.84 4.93
C ASN A 119 -8.47 5.50 4.34
N GLY A 120 -7.67 5.01 3.42
CA GLY A 120 -7.87 3.68 2.91
C GLY A 120 -7.68 2.65 4.00
N ILE A 121 -6.70 2.89 4.85
CA ILE A 121 -6.43 1.97 5.94
C ILE A 121 -7.58 1.92 6.93
N ASP A 122 -8.30 3.02 7.11
CA ASP A 122 -9.45 2.99 8.00
C ASP A 122 -10.45 1.94 7.58
N ILE A 123 -10.63 1.75 6.30
CA ILE A 123 -11.49 0.70 5.82
C ILE A 123 -10.81 -0.64 6.00
N LEU A 124 -9.52 -0.69 5.74
CA LEU A 124 -8.77 -1.93 5.84
C LEU A 124 -8.71 -2.45 7.27
N LYS A 125 -8.82 -1.58 8.26
CA LYS A 125 -8.81 -2.01 9.64
C LYS A 125 -9.90 -3.01 9.99
N ARG A 126 -10.93 -3.05 9.18
CA ARG A 126 -12.02 -3.96 9.43
C ARG A 126 -11.68 -5.38 9.04
N PHE A 127 -10.58 -5.56 8.32
CA PHE A 127 -10.17 -6.85 7.81
C PHE A 127 -8.87 -7.26 8.43
N ARG A 128 -8.65 -8.55 8.51
CA ARG A 128 -7.33 -9.03 8.86
C ARG A 128 -6.43 -8.81 7.65
N LEU A 129 -5.26 -8.27 7.89
CA LEU A 129 -4.29 -8.03 6.82
C LEU A 129 -3.23 -9.10 6.85
N ASN A 130 -2.93 -9.65 5.70
CA ASN A 130 -1.87 -10.63 5.55
C ASN A 130 -0.85 -10.03 4.61
N VAL A 131 0.31 -9.69 5.13
CA VAL A 131 1.34 -9.00 4.37
C VAL A 131 2.33 -10.03 3.88
N THR A 132 2.64 -10.03 2.59
CA THR A 132 3.59 -11.03 2.08
C THR A 132 4.96 -10.81 2.70
N ASN A 133 5.67 -11.93 2.93
CA ASN A 133 6.99 -11.86 3.55
C ASN A 133 7.97 -11.03 2.77
N ARG A 134 7.79 -10.92 1.47
CA ARG A 134 8.70 -10.15 0.62
C ARG A 134 8.44 -8.65 0.68
N SER A 135 7.38 -8.23 1.35
CA SER A 135 7.01 -6.82 1.46
C SER A 135 7.83 -6.16 2.56
N ILE A 136 9.14 -6.15 2.40
CA ILE A 136 10.05 -5.73 3.44
C ILE A 136 9.85 -4.30 3.89
N ASN A 137 9.66 -3.40 2.94
CA ASN A 137 9.51 -1.99 3.28
C ASN A 137 8.17 -1.71 3.94
N LEU A 138 7.12 -2.40 3.47
CA LEU A 138 5.82 -2.27 4.09
C LEU A 138 5.84 -2.80 5.51
N LEU A 139 6.52 -3.93 5.73
CA LEU A 139 6.63 -4.49 7.07
C LEU A 139 7.36 -3.52 8.01
N LYS A 140 8.37 -2.84 7.50
CA LYS A 140 9.06 -1.83 8.29
C LYS A 140 8.16 -0.67 8.62
N GLU A 141 7.34 -0.26 7.67
CA GLU A 141 6.42 0.84 7.88
C GLU A 141 5.38 0.52 8.92
N LEU A 142 4.83 -0.67 8.88
CA LEU A 142 3.85 -1.08 9.88
C LEU A 142 4.47 -1.09 11.28
N SER A 143 5.70 -1.55 11.37
CA SER A 143 6.41 -1.53 12.64
C SER A 143 6.70 -0.10 13.10
N ALA A 144 7.01 0.78 12.17
CA ALA A 144 7.29 2.17 12.50
C ALA A 144 6.05 2.89 13.03
N TYR A 145 4.89 2.56 12.48
CA TYR A 145 3.66 3.13 12.99
C TYR A 145 3.44 2.71 14.43
N LYS A 146 3.73 1.48 14.75
CA LYS A 146 3.63 1.03 16.12
C LYS A 146 4.54 1.85 17.02
N TRP A 147 5.74 2.13 16.57
CA TRP A 147 6.67 2.93 17.33
C TRP A 147 6.16 4.34 17.54
N LYS A 148 5.60 4.94 16.53
CA LYS A 148 5.06 6.28 16.64
C LYS A 148 3.92 6.35 17.64
N GLU A 149 3.03 5.38 17.59
CA GLU A 149 1.94 5.35 18.53
C GLU A 149 2.46 5.20 19.94
N LYS A 150 3.51 4.43 20.09
CA LYS A 150 4.09 4.22 21.38
C LYS A 150 4.71 5.48 21.95
N VAL A 151 5.33 6.27 21.13
CA VAL A 151 5.99 7.48 21.55
C VAL A 151 5.02 8.61 21.86
N SER A 152 3.99 8.71 21.11
CA SER A 152 3.04 9.74 21.36
C SER A 152 2.05 9.34 22.43
#